data_8e243b4bc78fff691732cc8bb677f159
#
_entry.id   8e243b4bc78fff691732cc8bb677f159
#
_cell.length_a   1.000
_cell.length_b   1.000
_cell.length_c   1.000
_cell.angle_alpha   90.00
_cell.angle_beta   90.00
_cell.angle_gamma   90.00
#
_symmetry.space_group_name_H-M   'P 1'
#
loop_
_entity.id
_entity.type
_entity.pdbx_description
1 polymer ?
#
loop_
_entity_poly.entity_id
_entity_poly.type
_entity_poly.pdbx_seq_one_letter_code
_entity_poly.pdbx_strand_id
1 'polypeptide(L)'
;MITAVDTSVLVDVLGGDKTFGAASAQALGECVLAGGVVAADVVWAETGAGFADVTRFRAVMDELGVRFDPLRADSAEAASAAWRRYRAQRGTRARIVADFLVGAHAMLQADRLLTRDRGFYRRYFRDLDLIEPTRG
;
A
#
# COMPACT_ATOMS: atom_id res chain seq x y z
N MET A 1 -16.50 -1.70 0.70
CA MET A 1 -15.32 -1.08 1.34
C MET A 1 -14.14 -1.17 0.38
N ILE A 2 -13.47 -0.05 0.17
CA ILE A 2 -12.29 0.02 -0.70
C ILE A 2 -11.04 -0.01 0.17
N THR A 3 -10.14 -0.93 -0.13
CA THR A 3 -8.87 -1.08 0.59
C THR A 3 -7.72 -0.70 -0.33
N ALA A 4 -6.88 0.24 0.10
CA ALA A 4 -5.60 0.49 -0.57
C ALA A 4 -4.60 -0.57 -0.10
N VAL A 5 -3.67 -0.96 -0.97
CA VAL A 5 -2.66 -1.97 -0.63
C VAL A 5 -1.26 -1.37 -0.68
N ASP A 6 -0.44 -1.73 0.30
CA ASP A 6 0.97 -1.35 0.36
C ASP A 6 1.80 -2.31 -0.49
N THR A 7 2.91 -1.81 -1.03
CA THR A 7 3.81 -2.59 -1.88
C THR A 7 4.31 -3.86 -1.19
N SER A 8 4.60 -3.79 0.11
CA SER A 8 5.11 -4.95 0.86
C SER A 8 4.20 -6.16 0.76
N VAL A 9 2.89 -5.95 0.80
CA VAL A 9 1.91 -7.04 0.70
C VAL A 9 1.91 -7.65 -0.69
N LEU A 10 1.95 -6.81 -1.73
CA LEU A 10 1.99 -7.31 -3.12
C LEU A 10 3.28 -8.07 -3.41
N VAL A 11 4.41 -7.58 -2.91
CA VAL A 11 5.69 -8.27 -3.06
C VAL A 11 5.68 -9.63 -2.36
N ASP A 12 5.08 -9.72 -1.17
CA ASP A 12 4.93 -11.00 -0.46
C ASP A 12 4.16 -12.01 -1.31
N VAL A 13 3.04 -11.59 -1.89
CA VAL A 13 2.17 -12.46 -2.69
C VAL A 13 2.88 -12.90 -3.96
N LEU A 14 3.45 -11.93 -4.70
CA LEU A 14 4.03 -12.19 -6.01
C LEU A 14 5.38 -12.92 -5.92
N GLY A 15 6.16 -12.65 -4.87
CA GLY A 15 7.44 -13.29 -4.64
C GLY A 15 7.36 -14.61 -3.90
N GLY A 16 6.17 -15.00 -3.45
CA GLY A 16 5.98 -16.22 -2.67
C GLY A 16 6.77 -16.22 -1.36
N ASP A 17 6.72 -15.10 -0.64
CA ASP A 17 7.46 -14.96 0.61
C ASP A 17 7.14 -16.09 1.58
N LYS A 18 8.16 -16.75 2.11
CA LYS A 18 7.99 -17.95 2.95
C LYS A 18 7.28 -17.64 4.27
N THR A 19 7.49 -16.45 4.80
CA THR A 19 6.92 -16.07 6.10
C THR A 19 5.54 -15.45 5.96
N PHE A 20 5.37 -14.54 4.99
CA PHE A 20 4.17 -13.71 4.89
C PHE A 20 3.32 -14.00 3.64
N GLY A 21 3.84 -14.73 2.66
CA GLY A 21 3.17 -14.90 1.37
C GLY A 21 1.75 -15.42 1.47
N ALA A 22 1.53 -16.48 2.23
CA ALA A 22 0.20 -17.08 2.39
C ALA A 22 -0.75 -16.14 3.13
N ALA A 23 -0.30 -15.52 4.23
CA ALA A 23 -1.12 -14.60 5.01
C ALA A 23 -1.46 -13.34 4.20
N SER A 24 -0.51 -12.81 3.44
CA SER A 24 -0.73 -11.65 2.58
C SER A 24 -1.70 -11.96 1.44
N ALA A 25 -1.60 -13.14 0.83
CA ALA A 25 -2.51 -13.56 -0.22
C ALA A 25 -3.94 -13.72 0.32
N GLN A 26 -4.09 -14.32 1.50
CA GLN A 26 -5.40 -14.46 2.14
C GLN A 26 -6.01 -13.10 2.46
N ALA A 27 -5.24 -12.20 3.07
CA ALA A 27 -5.72 -10.88 3.43
C ALA A 27 -6.12 -10.07 2.19
N LEU A 28 -5.32 -10.15 1.12
CA LEU A 28 -5.63 -9.48 -0.14
C LEU A 28 -6.95 -10.01 -0.73
N GLY A 29 -7.13 -11.33 -0.77
CA GLY A 29 -8.35 -11.94 -1.25
C GLY A 29 -9.59 -11.52 -0.46
N GLU A 30 -9.47 -11.45 0.86
CA GLU A 30 -10.55 -10.98 1.72
C GLU A 30 -10.91 -9.53 1.44
N CYS A 31 -9.92 -8.67 1.21
CA CYS A 31 -10.16 -7.27 0.86
C CYS A 31 -10.83 -7.12 -0.51
N VAL A 32 -10.48 -7.96 -1.47
CA VAL A 32 -11.16 -7.98 -2.78
C VAL A 32 -12.64 -8.33 -2.59
N LEU A 33 -12.93 -9.33 -1.78
CA LEU A 33 -14.31 -9.75 -1.50
C LEU A 33 -15.09 -8.71 -0.70
N ALA A 34 -14.41 -7.91 0.13
CA ALA A 34 -15.04 -6.88 0.95
C ALA A 34 -15.47 -5.64 0.15
N GLY A 35 -15.08 -5.54 -1.11
CA GLY A 35 -15.48 -4.41 -1.96
C GLY A 35 -14.52 -4.10 -3.09
N GLY A 36 -13.24 -4.10 -2.83
CA GLY A 36 -12.24 -3.85 -3.86
C GLY A 36 -10.90 -3.42 -3.29
N VAL A 37 -9.86 -3.61 -4.07
CA VAL A 37 -8.49 -3.24 -3.71
C VAL A 37 -7.94 -2.29 -4.77
N VAL A 38 -7.32 -1.22 -4.31
CA VAL A 38 -6.69 -0.22 -5.19
C VAL A 38 -5.22 -0.05 -4.82
N ALA A 39 -4.42 0.28 -5.81
CA ALA A 39 -3.01 0.61 -5.62
C ALA A 39 -2.73 1.98 -6.21
N ALA A 40 -2.10 2.85 -5.42
CA ALA A 40 -1.65 4.15 -5.89
C ALA A 40 -0.55 3.96 -6.94
N ASP A 41 -0.30 4.99 -7.71
CA ASP A 41 0.75 4.99 -8.75
C ASP A 41 2.13 4.63 -8.20
N VAL A 42 2.48 5.07 -6.97
CA VAL A 42 3.72 4.69 -6.30
C VAL A 42 3.80 3.16 -6.11
N VAL A 43 2.74 2.56 -5.56
CA VAL A 43 2.67 1.11 -5.33
C VAL A 43 2.70 0.35 -6.66
N TRP A 44 1.97 0.87 -7.65
CA TRP A 44 1.94 0.29 -8.99
C TRP A 44 3.33 0.26 -9.61
N ALA A 45 4.05 1.38 -9.53
CA ALA A 45 5.40 1.49 -10.09
C ALA A 45 6.40 0.59 -9.36
N GLU A 46 6.36 0.57 -8.04
CA GLU A 46 7.27 -0.29 -7.25
C GLU A 46 7.03 -1.77 -7.53
N THR A 47 5.78 -2.17 -7.61
CA THR A 47 5.41 -3.57 -7.89
C THR A 47 5.77 -3.94 -9.32
N GLY A 48 5.47 -3.07 -10.27
CA GLY A 48 5.73 -3.29 -11.69
C GLY A 48 7.21 -3.40 -12.02
N ALA A 49 8.07 -2.77 -11.23
CA ALA A 49 9.52 -2.82 -11.43
C ALA A 49 10.08 -4.23 -11.31
N GLY A 50 9.37 -5.15 -10.65
CA GLY A 50 9.76 -6.54 -10.56
C GLY A 50 9.43 -7.38 -11.80
N PHE A 51 8.77 -6.80 -12.79
CA PHE A 51 8.36 -7.49 -14.02
C PHE A 51 9.13 -6.95 -15.22
N ALA A 52 9.61 -7.86 -16.07
CA ALA A 52 10.28 -7.46 -17.31
C ALA A 52 9.28 -7.00 -18.38
N ASP A 53 8.05 -7.49 -18.32
CA ASP A 53 7.01 -7.26 -19.32
C ASP A 53 5.79 -6.59 -18.68
N VAL A 54 5.47 -5.38 -19.14
CA VAL A 54 4.34 -4.60 -18.60
C VAL A 54 2.99 -5.25 -18.88
N THR A 55 2.87 -5.97 -20.00
CA THR A 55 1.62 -6.69 -20.33
C THR A 55 1.37 -7.79 -19.31
N ARG A 56 2.42 -8.53 -18.96
CA ARG A 56 2.35 -9.57 -17.93
C ARG A 56 2.01 -8.98 -16.56
N PHE A 57 2.62 -7.85 -16.20
CA PHE A 57 2.34 -7.15 -14.97
C PHE A 57 0.86 -6.77 -14.86
N ARG A 58 0.33 -6.15 -15.90
CA ARG A 58 -1.10 -5.76 -15.92
C ARG A 58 -2.02 -6.97 -15.76
N ALA A 59 -1.70 -8.05 -16.43
CA ALA A 59 -2.50 -9.28 -16.35
C ALA A 59 -2.51 -9.84 -14.93
N VAL A 60 -1.36 -9.83 -14.27
CA VAL A 60 -1.23 -10.32 -12.89
C VAL A 60 -2.01 -9.44 -11.92
N MET A 61 -1.92 -8.12 -12.04
CA MET A 61 -2.68 -7.20 -11.18
C MET A 61 -4.19 -7.39 -11.38
N ASP A 62 -4.61 -7.60 -12.61
CA ASP A 62 -6.01 -7.86 -12.92
C ASP A 62 -6.48 -9.17 -12.29
N GLU A 63 -5.68 -10.23 -12.40
CA GLU A 63 -5.98 -11.52 -11.77
C GLU A 63 -6.09 -11.42 -10.25
N LEU A 64 -5.26 -10.59 -9.62
CA LEU A 64 -5.30 -10.36 -8.18
C LEU A 64 -6.48 -9.50 -7.75
N GLY A 65 -7.13 -8.83 -8.69
CA GLY A 65 -8.23 -7.91 -8.40
C GLY A 65 -7.75 -6.54 -7.89
N VAL A 66 -6.51 -6.17 -8.18
CA VAL A 66 -5.94 -4.88 -7.76
C VAL A 66 -6.06 -3.88 -8.89
N ARG A 67 -6.73 -2.76 -8.63
CA ARG A 67 -6.96 -1.70 -9.61
C ARG A 67 -6.00 -0.54 -9.38
N PHE A 68 -5.57 0.06 -10.47
CA PHE A 68 -4.78 1.28 -10.44
C PHE A 68 -5.65 2.47 -10.02
N ASP A 69 -5.21 3.24 -9.03
CA ASP A 69 -5.90 4.44 -8.57
C ASP A 69 -4.89 5.58 -8.41
N PRO A 70 -4.85 6.50 -9.37
CA PRO A 70 -3.84 7.57 -9.37
C PRO A 70 -4.01 8.52 -8.19
N LEU A 71 -2.88 8.99 -7.68
CA LEU A 71 -2.82 9.93 -6.57
C LEU A 71 -3.43 11.28 -6.97
N ARG A 72 -4.37 11.79 -6.16
CA ARG A 72 -4.92 13.13 -6.36
C ARG A 72 -4.02 14.19 -5.75
N ALA A 73 -4.19 15.43 -6.17
CA ALA A 73 -3.42 16.55 -5.65
C ALA A 73 -3.60 16.72 -4.14
N ASP A 74 -4.82 16.57 -3.63
CA ASP A 74 -5.08 16.70 -2.19
C ASP A 74 -4.37 15.60 -1.38
N SER A 75 -4.27 14.40 -1.91
CA SER A 75 -3.50 13.32 -1.29
C SER A 75 -2.00 13.65 -1.26
N ALA A 76 -1.46 14.20 -2.33
CA ALA A 76 -0.06 14.64 -2.38
C ALA A 76 0.22 15.74 -1.36
N GLU A 77 -0.71 16.68 -1.19
CA GLU A 77 -0.60 17.75 -0.20
C GLU A 77 -0.63 17.20 1.23
N ALA A 78 -1.49 16.23 1.51
CA ALA A 78 -1.53 15.56 2.80
C ALA A 78 -0.23 14.81 3.09
N ALA A 79 0.34 14.16 2.07
CA ALA A 79 1.64 13.49 2.18
C ALA A 79 2.75 14.51 2.51
N SER A 80 2.71 15.68 1.90
CA SER A 80 3.66 16.77 2.16
C SER A 80 3.64 17.20 3.62
N ALA A 81 2.45 17.35 4.21
CA ALA A 81 2.31 17.71 5.63
C ALA A 81 2.88 16.62 6.55
N ALA A 82 2.59 15.36 6.28
CA ALA A 82 3.10 14.24 7.07
C ALA A 82 4.63 14.11 6.95
N TRP A 83 5.16 14.29 5.74
CA TRP A 83 6.59 14.30 5.46
C TRP A 83 7.31 15.39 6.25
N ARG A 84 6.71 16.58 6.32
CA ARG A 84 7.24 17.69 7.09
C ARG A 84 7.33 17.36 8.58
N ARG A 85 6.28 16.76 9.14
CA ARG A 85 6.28 16.32 10.54
C ARG A 85 7.39 15.32 10.82
N TYR A 86 7.57 14.36 9.93
CA TYR A 86 8.64 13.37 10.05
C TYR A 86 10.02 14.01 10.08
N ARG A 87 10.27 14.93 9.16
CA ARG A 87 11.56 15.65 9.08
C ARG A 87 11.81 16.49 10.31
N ALA A 88 10.79 17.14 10.85
CA ALA A 88 10.90 17.95 12.06
C ALA A 88 11.24 17.11 13.30
N GLN A 89 10.80 15.87 13.33
CA GLN A 89 11.09 14.95 14.44
C GLN A 89 12.47 14.29 14.32
N ARG A 90 13.23 14.64 13.31
CA ARG A 90 14.56 14.08 13.04
C ARG A 90 14.54 12.56 13.11
N GLY A 91 13.71 11.95 12.32
CA GLY A 91 13.67 10.51 12.22
C GLY A 91 15.08 9.96 11.98
N THR A 92 15.53 9.05 12.82
CA THR A 92 16.84 8.43 12.71
C THR A 92 16.94 7.49 11.52
N ARG A 93 15.82 7.18 10.90
CA ARG A 93 15.74 6.29 9.74
C ARG A 93 15.29 7.07 8.53
N ALA A 94 15.95 6.81 7.43
CA ALA A 94 15.59 7.45 6.17
C ALA A 94 14.29 6.81 5.64
N ARG A 95 13.16 7.44 5.94
CA ARG A 95 11.94 7.14 5.22
C ARG A 95 11.95 7.94 3.93
N ILE A 96 11.40 7.37 2.89
CA ILE A 96 11.31 8.03 1.59
C ILE A 96 9.89 8.59 1.42
N VAL A 97 9.75 9.58 0.56
CA VAL A 97 8.46 10.23 0.32
C VAL A 97 7.38 9.26 -0.14
N ALA A 98 7.76 8.16 -0.79
CA ALA A 98 6.82 7.13 -1.24
C ALA A 98 5.95 6.60 -0.10
N ASP A 99 6.52 6.38 1.10
CA ASP A 99 5.76 5.90 2.26
C ASP A 99 4.63 6.86 2.65
N PHE A 100 4.90 8.16 2.55
CA PHE A 100 3.92 9.19 2.89
C PHE A 100 2.85 9.32 1.81
N LEU A 101 3.21 9.11 0.55
CA LEU A 101 2.25 9.10 -0.56
C LEU A 101 1.28 7.93 -0.43
N VAL A 102 1.77 6.75 -0.06
CA VAL A 102 0.91 5.56 0.15
C VAL A 102 -0.09 5.81 1.28
N GLY A 103 0.38 6.34 2.41
CA GLY A 103 -0.50 6.62 3.55
C GLY A 103 -1.55 7.68 3.24
N ALA A 104 -1.16 8.76 2.59
CA ALA A 104 -2.08 9.85 2.24
C ALA A 104 -3.12 9.40 1.21
N HIS A 105 -2.69 8.63 0.21
CA HIS A 105 -3.60 8.05 -0.78
C HIS A 105 -4.67 7.19 -0.10
N ALA A 106 -4.26 6.28 0.77
CA ALA A 106 -5.18 5.40 1.48
C ALA A 106 -6.16 6.20 2.35
N MET A 107 -5.66 7.21 3.06
CA MET A 107 -6.48 8.02 3.96
C MET A 107 -7.55 8.82 3.22
N LEU A 108 -7.23 9.37 2.05
CA LEU A 108 -8.15 10.26 1.32
C LEU A 108 -8.90 9.58 0.18
N GLN A 109 -8.39 8.46 -0.35
CA GLN A 109 -8.95 7.83 -1.55
C GLN A 109 -9.44 6.40 -1.32
N ALA A 110 -9.30 5.88 -0.11
CA ALA A 110 -9.78 4.54 0.25
C ALA A 110 -10.37 4.57 1.65
N ASP A 111 -10.88 3.43 2.10
CA ASP A 111 -11.44 3.30 3.44
C ASP A 111 -10.42 2.83 4.46
N ARG A 112 -9.40 2.09 3.99
CA ARG A 112 -8.35 1.53 4.86
C ARG A 112 -7.13 1.14 4.04
N LEU A 113 -6.04 0.81 4.73
CA LEU A 113 -4.80 0.37 4.10
C LEU A 113 -4.42 -1.04 4.58
N LEU A 114 -4.17 -1.94 3.65
CA LEU A 114 -3.60 -3.25 3.93
C LEU A 114 -2.08 -3.15 3.87
N THR A 115 -1.41 -3.36 4.99
CA THR A 115 0.04 -3.17 5.12
C THR A 115 0.63 -4.08 6.20
N ARG A 116 1.94 -4.36 6.09
CA ARG A 116 2.71 -4.99 7.17
C ARG A 116 3.45 -3.98 8.04
N ASP A 117 3.43 -2.70 7.67
CA ASP A 117 4.18 -1.65 8.37
C ASP A 117 3.25 -0.78 9.23
N ARG A 118 2.50 -1.41 10.09
CA ARG A 118 1.47 -0.78 10.90
C ARG A 118 1.99 0.35 11.78
N GLY A 119 3.16 0.15 12.39
CA GLY A 119 3.73 1.12 13.32
C GLY A 119 4.00 2.48 12.69
N PHE A 120 4.55 2.47 11.47
CA PHE A 120 4.78 3.70 10.72
C PHE A 120 3.49 4.45 10.40
N TYR A 121 2.51 3.74 9.84
CA TYR A 121 1.26 4.37 9.43
C TYR A 121 0.45 4.86 10.62
N ARG A 122 0.43 4.15 11.75
CA ARG A 122 -0.21 4.61 12.97
C ARG A 122 0.36 5.93 13.47
N ARG A 123 1.66 6.08 13.36
CA ARG A 123 2.35 7.26 13.87
C ARG A 123 2.06 8.51 13.06
N TYR A 124 2.02 8.38 11.73
CA TYR A 124 1.92 9.53 10.83
C TYR A 124 0.54 9.73 10.20
N PHE A 125 -0.33 8.74 10.28
CA PHE A 125 -1.68 8.77 9.70
C PHE A 125 -2.68 8.22 10.70
N ARG A 126 -2.93 8.95 11.78
CA ARG A 126 -3.74 8.49 12.92
C ARG A 126 -5.16 8.11 12.56
N ASP A 127 -5.76 8.83 11.60
CA ASP A 127 -7.14 8.60 11.20
C ASP A 127 -7.29 7.50 10.14
N LEU A 128 -6.18 6.91 9.72
CA LEU A 128 -6.18 5.86 8.73
C LEU A 128 -6.45 4.50 9.39
N ASP A 129 -7.49 3.82 8.93
CA ASP A 129 -7.76 2.45 9.34
C ASP A 129 -6.76 1.51 8.66
N LEU A 130 -6.19 0.61 9.45
CA LEU A 130 -5.17 -0.33 8.99
C LEU A 130 -5.65 -1.76 9.13
N ILE A 131 -5.29 -2.59 8.17
CA ILE A 131 -5.47 -4.04 8.25
C ILE A 131 -4.13 -4.71 7.96
N GLU A 132 -3.78 -5.72 8.74
CA GLU A 132 -2.53 -6.48 8.58
C GLU A 132 -2.82 -7.90 8.13
N PRO A 133 -1.94 -8.47 7.30
CA PRO A 133 -1.97 -9.92 7.09
C PRO A 133 -1.71 -10.63 8.42
N THR A 134 -2.61 -11.55 8.79
CA THR A 134 -2.45 -12.31 10.02
C THR A 134 -1.86 -13.66 9.70
N ARG A 135 -0.82 -14.06 10.44
CA ARG A 135 -0.30 -15.43 10.35
C ARG A 135 -1.30 -16.36 11.01
N GLY A 136 -1.86 -17.22 10.20
CA GLY A 136 -2.79 -18.22 10.67
C GLY A 136 -2.10 -19.32 11.44
#